data_e286db7a8eb4c121cabc2ee8407652ca
#
_entry.id   e286db7a8eb4c121cabc2ee8407652ca
#
_cell.length_a   1.000
_cell.length_b   1.000
_cell.length_c   1.000
_cell.angle_alpha   90.00
_cell.angle_beta   90.00
_cell.angle_gamma   90.00
#
_symmetry.space_group_name_H-M   'P 1'
#
loop_
_entity.id
_entity.type
_entity.pdbx_description
1 polymer ?
#
loop_
_entity_poly.entity_id
_entity_poly.type
_entity_poly.pdbx_seq_one_letter_code
_entity_poly.pdbx_strand_id
1 'polypeptide(L)' 'MFNNDYDVLTAYEAMDYLGIGENTLYKLLKSGELGAFRIGRIWEIPRKELDRYIDKSIEKTKIFKKLTRRKPAL' A
#
# COMPACT_ATOMS: atom_id res chain seq x y z
N MET A 1 4.66 20.60 -5.97
CA MET A 1 4.38 20.92 -5.14
C MET A 1 3.84 20.08 -4.30
N PHE A 2 3.37 19.17 -4.53
CA PHE A 2 2.91 18.35 -3.72
C PHE A 2 3.70 17.23 -3.60
N ASN A 3 4.91 17.32 -3.36
CA ASN A 3 5.70 16.20 -3.19
C ASN A 3 6.10 15.95 -1.84
N ASN A 4 5.37 16.33 -0.83
CA ASN A 4 5.84 16.05 0.50
C ASN A 4 5.07 14.90 1.06
N ASP A 5 5.46 14.41 2.18
CA ASP A 5 4.88 13.24 2.79
C ASP A 5 3.47 13.43 3.25
N TYR A 6 2.99 14.66 3.25
CA TYR A 6 1.67 14.94 3.74
C TYR A 6 0.62 14.97 2.65
N ASP A 7 1.00 14.68 1.41
CA ASP A 7 0.03 14.61 0.36
C ASP A 7 -0.95 13.49 0.65
N VAL A 8 -2.21 13.70 0.34
CA VAL A 8 -3.19 12.67 0.52
C VAL A 8 -3.77 12.32 -0.82
N LEU A 9 -4.00 11.08 -1.03
CA LEU A 9 -4.50 10.60 -2.30
C LEU A 9 -5.93 10.08 -2.14
N THR A 10 -6.68 10.14 -3.23
CA THR A 10 -8.01 9.55 -3.25
C THR A 10 -7.84 8.05 -3.45
N ALA A 11 -8.92 7.32 -3.30
CA ALA A 11 -8.88 5.87 -3.51
C ALA A 11 -8.42 5.55 -4.93
N TYR A 12 -8.89 6.29 -5.92
CA TYR A 12 -8.48 6.02 -7.29
C TYR A 12 -7.00 6.27 -7.49
N GLU A 13 -6.51 7.34 -6.90
CA GLU A 13 -5.09 7.65 -7.02
C GLU A 13 -4.24 6.60 -6.33
N ALA A 14 -4.72 6.10 -5.19
CA ALA A 14 -3.99 5.07 -4.48
C ALA A 14 -3.97 3.76 -5.26
N MET A 15 -5.07 3.42 -5.91
CA MET A 15 -5.14 2.23 -6.74
C MET A 15 -4.10 2.32 -7.86
N ASP A 16 -4.03 3.49 -8.46
CA ASP A 16 -3.09 3.69 -9.53
C ASP A 16 -1.66 3.65 -9.03
N TYR A 17 -1.43 4.25 -7.88
CA TYR A 17 -0.11 4.29 -7.28
C TYR A 17 0.40 2.89 -6.96
N LEU A 18 -0.46 2.04 -6.45
CA LEU A 18 -0.08 0.69 -6.08
C LEU A 18 -0.29 -0.33 -7.20
N GLY A 19 -0.99 0.06 -8.24
CA GLY A 19 -1.25 -0.85 -9.33
C GLY A 19 -2.21 -1.97 -8.96
N ILE A 20 -3.22 -1.67 -8.15
CA ILE A 20 -4.15 -2.70 -7.70
C ILE A 20 -5.58 -2.31 -8.03
N GLY A 21 -6.46 -3.27 -7.95
CA GLY A 21 -7.86 -3.02 -8.23
C GLY A 21 -8.61 -2.55 -7.02
N GLU A 22 -9.86 -2.21 -7.24
CA GLU A 22 -10.71 -1.66 -6.21
C GLU A 22 -10.94 -2.61 -5.04
N ASN A 23 -11.23 -3.85 -5.33
CA ASN A 23 -11.50 -4.81 -4.26
C ASN A 23 -10.29 -5.00 -3.37
N THR A 24 -9.12 -5.06 -3.98
CA THR A 24 -7.89 -5.23 -3.21
C THR A 24 -7.64 -4.01 -2.35
N LEU A 25 -7.84 -2.82 -2.90
CA LEU A 25 -7.63 -1.63 -2.13
C LEU A 25 -8.55 -1.58 -0.92
N TYR A 26 -9.83 -1.86 -1.10
CA TYR A 26 -10.75 -1.78 0.02
C TYR A 26 -10.48 -2.84 1.07
N LYS A 27 -9.95 -3.98 0.68
CA LYS A 27 -9.57 -4.97 1.64
C LYS A 27 -8.45 -4.45 2.51
N LEU A 28 -7.48 -3.80 1.91
CA LEU A 28 -6.35 -3.25 2.64
C LEU A 28 -6.80 -2.15 3.59
N LEU A 29 -7.74 -1.33 3.14
CA LEU A 29 -8.24 -0.24 3.97
C LEU A 29 -9.03 -0.78 5.15
N LYS A 30 -9.87 -1.76 4.91
CA LYS A 30 -10.68 -2.30 5.98
C LYS A 30 -9.90 -3.11 6.99
N SER A 31 -8.86 -3.78 6.55
CA SER A 31 -8.07 -4.57 7.45
C SER A 31 -7.08 -3.73 8.26
N GLY A 32 -6.88 -2.50 7.83
CA GLY A 32 -5.91 -1.66 8.51
C GLY A 32 -4.49 -1.85 8.05
N GLU A 33 -4.28 -2.72 7.05
CA GLU A 33 -2.94 -2.90 6.55
C GLU A 33 -2.43 -1.66 5.86
N LEU A 34 -3.33 -0.87 5.29
CA LEU A 34 -2.95 0.36 4.66
C LEU A 34 -3.55 1.48 5.49
N GLY A 35 -2.75 2.34 6.03
CA GLY A 35 -3.22 3.43 6.86
C GLY A 35 -3.97 4.46 6.06
N ALA A 36 -5.11 4.89 6.56
CA ALA A 36 -5.92 5.88 5.87
C ALA A 36 -6.99 6.38 6.81
N PHE A 37 -7.69 7.41 6.41
CA PHE A 37 -8.79 7.90 7.20
C PHE A 37 -9.93 8.28 6.27
N ARG A 38 -11.11 8.46 6.83
CA ARG A 38 -12.27 8.79 6.04
C ARG A 38 -12.82 10.14 6.45
N ILE A 39 -13.27 10.87 5.45
CA ILE A 39 -13.96 12.11 5.72
C ILE A 39 -15.30 11.87 5.07
N GLY A 40 -16.34 11.67 5.88
CA GLY A 40 -17.63 11.31 5.37
C GLY A 40 -17.53 9.93 4.76
N ARG A 41 -17.76 9.81 3.47
CA ARG A 41 -17.66 8.54 2.83
C ARG A 41 -16.43 8.41 1.99
N ILE A 42 -15.58 9.43 2.01
CA ILE A 42 -14.42 9.45 1.13
C ILE A 42 -13.18 9.03 1.87
N TRP A 43 -12.46 8.07 1.33
CA TRP A 43 -11.21 7.64 1.90
C TRP A 43 -10.10 8.59 1.49
N GLU A 44 -9.26 8.93 2.46
CA GLU A 44 -8.11 9.79 2.21
C GLU A 44 -6.89 8.98 2.62
N ILE A 45 -5.98 8.79 1.71
CA ILE A 45 -4.83 7.92 1.96
C ILE A 45 -3.56 8.73 1.86
N PRO A 46 -2.89 9.00 2.98
CA PRO A 46 -1.64 9.75 2.93
C PRO A 46 -0.60 9.00 2.13
N ARG A 47 0.12 9.71 1.31
CA ARG A 47 1.12 9.05 0.48
C ARG A 47 2.17 8.33 1.31
N LYS A 48 2.52 8.89 2.45
CA LYS A 48 3.52 8.23 3.27
C LYS A 48 3.04 6.86 3.76
N GLU A 49 1.72 6.68 3.89
CA GLU A 49 1.20 5.39 4.29
C GLU A 49 1.30 4.39 3.14
N LEU A 50 1.15 4.87 1.92
CA LEU A 50 1.33 4.00 0.77
C LEU A 50 2.77 3.56 0.67
N ASP A 51 3.68 4.49 0.89
CA ASP A 51 5.10 4.15 0.84
C ASP A 51 5.46 3.19 1.95
N ARG A 52 4.89 3.37 3.12
CA ARG A 52 5.13 2.48 4.22
C ARG A 52 4.61 1.08 3.92
N TYR A 53 3.45 1.00 3.30
CA TYR A 53 2.88 -0.30 2.93
C TYR A 53 3.80 -1.00 1.92
N ILE A 54 4.30 -0.24 0.96
CA ILE A 54 5.20 -0.80 -0.04
C ILE A 54 6.47 -1.31 0.63
N ASP A 55 7.03 -0.54 1.54
CA ASP A 55 8.23 -0.96 2.24
C ASP A 55 8.01 -2.24 3.02
N LYS A 56 6.86 -2.35 3.68
CA LYS A 56 6.55 -3.53 4.44
C LYS A 56 6.39 -4.73 3.52
N SER A 57 5.80 -4.51 2.36
CA SER A 57 5.60 -5.59 1.41
C SER A 57 6.94 -6.11 0.89
N ILE A 58 7.87 -5.19 0.66
CA ILE A 58 9.18 -5.58 0.22
C ILE A 58 9.89 -6.38 1.29
N GLU A 59 9.77 -5.94 2.54
CA GLU A 59 10.39 -6.64 3.64
C GLU A 59 9.86 -8.06 3.77
N LYS A 60 8.55 -8.21 3.65
CA LYS A 60 7.95 -9.52 3.74
C LYS A 60 8.47 -10.43 2.64
N THR A 61 8.59 -9.88 1.45
CA THR A 61 9.08 -10.66 0.33
C THR A 61 10.51 -11.09 0.56
N LYS A 62 11.32 -10.21 1.11
CA LYS A 62 12.69 -10.56 1.38
C LYS A 62 12.80 -11.68 2.39
N ILE A 63 12.01 -11.60 3.44
CA ILE A 63 12.03 -12.63 4.47
C ILE A 63 11.57 -13.94 3.89
N PHE A 64 10.53 -13.91 3.07
CA PHE A 64 10.02 -15.12 2.47
C PHE A 64 11.09 -15.77 1.60
N LYS A 65 11.78 -15.00 0.80
CA LYS A 65 12.82 -15.54 -0.04
C LYS A 65 13.95 -16.13 0.78
N LYS A 66 14.28 -15.48 1.89
CA LYS A 66 15.32 -16.00 2.71
C LYS A 66 14.92 -17.30 3.31
N LEU A 67 13.67 -17.45 3.72
CA LEU A 67 13.22 -18.67 4.34
C LEU A 67 13.13 -19.81 3.34
N THR A 68 12.72 -19.56 2.14
CA THR A 68 12.57 -20.65 1.22
C THR A 68 13.85 -20.98 0.57
N ARG A 69 14.75 -20.07 0.49
CA ARG A 69 15.96 -20.27 -0.09
C ARG A 69 16.14 -21.13 -1.21
N ARG A 70 15.50 -21.69 -1.70
CA ARG A 70 15.70 -22.49 -2.67
C ARG A 70 15.53 -21.83 -3.79
N LYS A 71 15.83 -21.43 -4.42
CA LYS A 71 15.78 -20.81 -5.43
C LYS A 71 15.12 -20.92 -6.33
N PRO A 72 14.91 -20.39 -6.77
CA PRO A 72 14.04 -20.26 -7.57
C PRO A 72 14.37 -20.62 -8.72
N ALA A 73 14.16 -20.97 -9.05
CA ALA A 73 14.25 -21.38 -10.13
C ALA A 73 14.36 -20.51 -11.03
N LEU A 74 14.31 -19.97 -11.27
CA LEU A 74 14.41 -19.25 -12.20
C LEU A 74 14.95 -19.03 -12.45
#